data_0b4b035b8f8e5fc0add6dc5cf4451554
#
_entry.id   0b4b035b8f8e5fc0add6dc5cf4451554
#
_cell.length_a   1.000
_cell.length_b   1.000
_cell.length_c   1.000
_cell.angle_alpha   90.00
_cell.angle_beta   90.00
_cell.angle_gamma   90.00
#
_symmetry.space_group_name_H-M   'P 1'
#
loop_
_entity.id
_entity.type
_entity.pdbx_description
1 polymer ?
#
loop_
_entity_poly.entity_id
_entity_poly.type
_entity_poly.pdbx_seq_one_letter_code
_entity_poly.pdbx_strand_id
1 'polypeptide(L)'
;RVAYALIFAVLLGEALLLSPPQRPDQSAWILRLVVGDWSGEEPSVVALFQLMGVWPMAMVGLLAGRLRRSPVPLWPFCVGSMALGGFVLLPGLLLGGDAKAPARWQGWLGGRGLALGLSVAALGLVSWAAVAGSPGAFAEVWRTEQFVHVMAHDFVALWLTSVVVAHEQGERRWWWTALPLFGVLALRLAEPLDVAEA
;
A
#
# COMPACT_ATOMS: atom_id res chain seq x y z
N ARG A 1 12.03 -13.38 4.18
CA ARG A 1 12.42 -12.39 5.22
C ARG A 1 13.51 -11.45 4.71
N VAL A 2 14.56 -11.97 4.07
CA VAL A 2 15.66 -11.13 3.53
C VAL A 2 15.10 -10.05 2.59
N ALA A 3 14.17 -10.41 1.70
CA ALA A 3 13.55 -9.43 0.78
C ALA A 3 12.85 -8.28 1.53
N TYR A 4 12.07 -8.57 2.57
CA TYR A 4 11.41 -7.53 3.38
C TYR A 4 12.41 -6.63 4.11
N ALA A 5 13.52 -7.22 4.63
CA ALA A 5 14.57 -6.45 5.28
C ALA A 5 15.28 -5.50 4.29
N LEU A 6 15.54 -5.97 3.07
CA LEU A 6 16.15 -5.13 2.03
C LEU A 6 15.21 -4.00 1.59
N ILE A 7 13.94 -4.31 1.32
CA ILE A 7 12.95 -3.29 0.96
C ILE A 7 12.84 -2.25 2.08
N PHE A 8 12.77 -2.69 3.34
CA PHE A 8 12.68 -1.80 4.49
C PHE A 8 13.92 -0.94 4.66
N ALA A 9 15.12 -1.52 4.51
CA ALA A 9 16.38 -0.79 4.62
C ALA A 9 16.52 0.28 3.53
N VAL A 10 16.11 -0.04 2.28
CA VAL A 10 16.11 0.94 1.18
C VAL A 10 15.10 2.05 1.47
N LEU A 11 13.87 1.72 1.85
CA LEU A 11 12.84 2.72 2.17
C LEU A 11 13.28 3.63 3.31
N LEU A 12 13.89 3.07 4.37
CA LEU A 12 14.41 3.85 5.49
C LEU A 12 15.58 4.72 5.07
N GLY A 13 16.50 4.19 4.26
CA GLY A 13 17.62 4.94 3.71
C GLY A 13 17.17 6.12 2.85
N GLU A 14 16.20 5.92 1.96
CA GLU A 14 15.60 6.98 1.17
C GLU A 14 14.98 8.07 2.04
N ALA A 15 14.18 7.67 3.04
CA ALA A 15 13.50 8.62 3.90
C ALA A 15 14.44 9.45 4.78
N LEU A 16 15.55 8.86 5.25
CA LEU A 16 16.47 9.51 6.20
C LEU A 16 17.64 10.22 5.53
N LEU A 17 18.11 9.73 4.39
CA LEU A 17 19.40 10.18 3.81
C LEU A 17 19.22 10.93 2.49
N LEU A 18 18.19 10.62 1.71
CA LEU A 18 18.01 11.10 0.34
C LEU A 18 16.80 11.99 0.14
N SER A 19 15.86 12.01 1.09
CA SER A 19 14.69 12.86 0.99
C SER A 19 15.04 14.35 1.10
N PRO A 20 14.35 15.24 0.37
CA PRO A 20 14.51 16.68 0.50
C PRO A 20 14.13 17.13 1.92
N PRO A 21 14.50 18.38 2.29
CA PRO A 21 14.17 18.90 3.62
C PRO A 21 12.67 19.02 3.83
N GLN A 22 12.26 18.84 5.08
CA GLN A 22 10.86 18.97 5.48
C GLN A 22 10.42 20.43 5.39
N ARG A 23 9.25 20.68 4.79
CA ARG A 23 8.65 22.03 4.81
C ARG A 23 8.10 22.37 6.21
N PRO A 24 8.14 23.66 6.61
CA PRO A 24 7.71 24.08 7.95
C PRO A 24 6.24 23.77 8.28
N ASP A 25 5.36 23.80 7.27
CA ASP A 25 3.91 23.59 7.41
C ASP A 25 3.45 22.17 6.99
N GLN A 26 4.39 21.20 6.88
CA GLN A 26 4.09 19.85 6.36
C GLN A 26 2.93 19.18 7.08
N SER A 27 2.84 19.26 8.40
CA SER A 27 1.75 18.64 9.16
C SER A 27 0.38 19.25 8.85
N ALA A 28 0.31 20.56 8.69
CA ALA A 28 -0.91 21.26 8.28
C ALA A 28 -1.31 20.89 6.85
N TRP A 29 -0.32 20.78 5.97
CA TRP A 29 -0.54 20.35 4.59
C TRP A 29 -1.08 18.92 4.51
N ILE A 30 -0.46 17.96 5.21
CA ILE A 30 -0.95 16.57 5.28
C ILE A 30 -2.38 16.55 5.82
N LEU A 31 -2.67 17.33 6.87
CA LEU A 31 -4.03 17.39 7.43
C LEU A 31 -5.05 17.87 6.38
N ARG A 32 -4.72 18.87 5.55
CA ARG A 32 -5.60 19.31 4.44
C ARG A 32 -5.86 18.17 3.45
N LEU A 33 -4.83 17.40 3.07
CA LEU A 33 -4.99 16.24 2.20
C LEU A 33 -5.92 15.18 2.81
N VAL A 34 -5.79 14.94 4.13
CA VAL A 34 -6.63 13.97 4.87
C VAL A 34 -8.09 14.42 4.94
N VAL A 35 -8.37 15.70 5.18
CA VAL A 35 -9.74 16.22 5.30
C VAL A 35 -10.40 16.53 3.96
N GLY A 36 -9.68 16.33 2.84
CA GLY A 36 -10.23 16.51 1.50
C GLY A 36 -10.16 17.95 0.98
N ASP A 37 -9.38 18.82 1.62
CA ASP A 37 -9.09 20.17 1.09
C ASP A 37 -7.90 20.09 0.11
N TRP A 38 -8.23 19.86 -1.14
CA TRP A 38 -7.26 19.69 -2.22
C TRP A 38 -7.10 20.94 -3.09
N SER A 39 -7.59 22.09 -2.62
CA SER A 39 -7.58 23.34 -3.35
C SER A 39 -6.15 23.78 -3.66
N GLY A 40 -5.82 23.89 -4.96
CA GLY A 40 -4.50 24.29 -5.43
C GLY A 40 -3.41 23.20 -5.36
N GLU A 41 -3.75 21.98 -4.95
CA GLU A 41 -2.80 20.87 -4.95
C GLU A 41 -2.68 20.22 -6.33
N GLU A 42 -1.51 19.71 -6.65
CA GLU A 42 -1.28 18.93 -7.89
C GLU A 42 -2.10 17.63 -7.87
N PRO A 43 -2.97 17.38 -8.86
CA PRO A 43 -3.85 16.22 -8.87
C PRO A 43 -3.11 14.87 -8.73
N SER A 44 -1.91 14.74 -9.29
CA SER A 44 -1.11 13.52 -9.18
C SER A 44 -0.59 13.29 -7.77
N VAL A 45 -0.30 14.35 -7.00
CA VAL A 45 0.08 14.26 -5.58
C VAL A 45 -1.12 13.80 -4.75
N VAL A 46 -2.28 14.39 -4.97
CA VAL A 46 -3.52 13.98 -4.28
C VAL A 46 -3.87 12.53 -4.62
N ALA A 47 -3.79 12.15 -5.89
CA ALA A 47 -4.06 10.77 -6.31
C ALA A 47 -3.09 9.78 -5.67
N LEU A 48 -1.79 10.08 -5.63
CA LEU A 48 -0.79 9.25 -4.95
C LEU A 48 -1.12 9.11 -3.47
N PHE A 49 -1.46 10.21 -2.78
CA PHE A 49 -1.86 10.19 -1.37
C PHE A 49 -3.07 9.29 -1.13
N GLN A 50 -4.11 9.41 -1.94
CA GLN A 50 -5.31 8.58 -1.82
C GLN A 50 -5.02 7.10 -2.15
N LEU A 51 -4.17 6.83 -3.14
CA LEU A 51 -3.73 5.47 -3.48
C LEU A 51 -2.94 4.81 -2.35
N MET A 52 -2.21 5.60 -1.53
CA MET A 52 -1.56 5.09 -0.32
C MET A 52 -2.57 4.61 0.73
N GLY A 53 -3.80 5.13 0.72
CA GLY A 53 -4.92 4.58 1.50
C GLY A 53 -5.50 3.28 0.91
N VAL A 54 -5.52 3.16 -0.41
CA VAL A 54 -5.99 1.94 -1.11
C VAL A 54 -5.02 0.77 -0.94
N TRP A 55 -3.71 1.02 -0.96
CA TRP A 55 -2.66 -0.01 -0.84
C TRP A 55 -2.78 -0.89 0.40
N PRO A 56 -2.86 -0.34 1.63
CA PRO A 56 -3.00 -1.17 2.82
C PRO A 56 -4.24 -2.05 2.79
N MET A 57 -5.36 -1.56 2.26
CA MET A 57 -6.58 -2.35 2.12
C MET A 57 -6.39 -3.52 1.13
N ALA A 58 -5.73 -3.27 -0.01
CA ALA A 58 -5.38 -4.32 -0.96
C ALA A 58 -4.41 -5.34 -0.34
N MET A 59 -3.41 -4.88 0.42
CA MET A 59 -2.48 -5.74 1.15
C MET A 59 -3.15 -6.55 2.25
N VAL A 60 -4.12 -5.98 2.98
CA VAL A 60 -4.91 -6.73 3.96
C VAL A 60 -5.66 -7.89 3.28
N GLY A 61 -6.24 -7.66 2.11
CA GLY A 61 -6.86 -8.72 1.32
C GLY A 61 -5.87 -9.82 0.94
N LEU A 62 -4.68 -9.45 0.49
CA LEU A 62 -3.61 -10.40 0.15
C LEU A 62 -3.07 -11.14 1.38
N LEU A 63 -2.98 -10.48 2.53
CA LEU A 63 -2.44 -11.01 3.78
C LEU A 63 -3.49 -11.64 4.69
N ALA A 64 -4.75 -11.75 4.26
CA ALA A 64 -5.85 -12.17 5.11
C ALA A 64 -5.57 -13.49 5.86
N GLY A 65 -4.96 -14.49 5.21
CA GLY A 65 -4.55 -15.73 5.83
C GLY A 65 -3.43 -15.60 6.88
N ARG A 66 -2.72 -14.47 6.91
CA ARG A 66 -1.60 -14.21 7.85
C ARG A 66 -1.98 -13.25 8.98
N LEU A 67 -3.17 -12.65 8.97
CA LEU A 67 -3.57 -11.64 9.97
C LEU A 67 -3.54 -12.16 11.41
N ARG A 68 -3.87 -13.45 11.61
CA ARG A 68 -3.92 -14.12 12.91
C ARG A 68 -2.72 -15.03 13.20
N ARG A 69 -1.58 -14.79 12.58
CA ARG A 69 -0.38 -15.59 12.84
C ARG A 69 0.06 -15.53 14.32
N SER A 70 0.91 -16.49 14.72
CA SER A 70 1.48 -16.56 16.08
C SER A 70 3.01 -16.52 15.99
N PRO A 71 3.76 -15.96 16.98
CA PRO A 71 3.26 -15.37 18.23
C PRO A 71 2.73 -13.95 18.08
N VAL A 72 3.18 -13.20 17.05
CA VAL A 72 2.81 -11.79 16.85
C VAL A 72 1.78 -11.68 15.72
N PRO A 73 0.55 -11.24 16.01
CA PRO A 73 -0.47 -11.06 14.97
C PRO A 73 -0.06 -9.95 14.00
N LEU A 74 -0.43 -10.10 12.73
CA LEU A 74 -0.10 -9.12 11.69
C LEU A 74 -1.12 -7.97 11.61
N TRP A 75 -2.34 -8.16 12.09
CA TRP A 75 -3.40 -7.18 11.95
C TRP A 75 -3.08 -5.77 12.49
N PRO A 76 -2.33 -5.58 13.62
CA PRO A 76 -2.00 -4.23 14.08
C PRO A 76 -1.08 -3.49 13.09
N PHE A 77 -0.17 -4.23 12.47
CA PHE A 77 0.73 -3.68 11.44
C PHE A 77 -0.04 -3.31 10.16
N CYS A 78 -1.04 -4.10 9.79
CA CYS A 78 -1.92 -3.77 8.68
C CYS A 78 -2.75 -2.50 8.97
N VAL A 79 -3.27 -2.33 10.19
CA VAL A 79 -3.98 -1.10 10.59
C VAL A 79 -3.02 0.09 10.61
N GLY A 80 -1.84 -0.06 11.23
CA GLY A 80 -0.84 1.00 11.28
C GLY A 80 -0.32 1.41 9.90
N SER A 81 -0.31 0.48 8.94
CA SER A 81 0.11 0.77 7.56
C SER A 81 -0.85 1.70 6.81
N MET A 82 -2.08 1.87 7.27
CA MET A 82 -3.00 2.87 6.71
C MET A 82 -2.52 4.31 6.93
N ALA A 83 -1.72 4.54 7.97
CA ALA A 83 -1.15 5.86 8.27
C ALA A 83 0.31 5.97 7.83
N LEU A 84 1.07 4.89 7.92
CA LEU A 84 2.53 4.88 7.77
C LEU A 84 3.03 3.89 6.70
N GLY A 85 2.14 3.35 5.90
CA GLY A 85 2.50 2.52 4.75
C GLY A 85 3.43 1.34 5.09
N GLY A 86 4.46 1.17 4.28
CA GLY A 86 5.47 0.13 4.41
C GLY A 86 6.33 0.26 5.67
N PHE A 87 6.47 1.47 6.22
CA PHE A 87 7.25 1.67 7.46
C PHE A 87 6.73 0.85 8.65
N VAL A 88 5.45 0.56 8.67
CA VAL A 88 4.83 -0.29 9.70
C VAL A 88 4.61 -1.71 9.20
N LEU A 89 4.17 -1.88 7.95
CA LEU A 89 3.87 -3.21 7.41
C LEU A 89 5.11 -4.10 7.31
N LEU A 90 6.23 -3.56 6.80
CA LEU A 90 7.47 -4.33 6.61
C LEU A 90 8.05 -4.89 7.91
N PRO A 91 8.23 -4.10 8.99
CA PRO A 91 8.58 -4.65 10.30
C PRO A 91 7.62 -5.74 10.77
N GLY A 92 6.33 -5.55 10.56
CA GLY A 92 5.34 -6.57 10.82
C GLY A 92 5.60 -7.87 10.08
N LEU A 93 5.93 -7.83 8.80
CA LEU A 93 6.25 -9.02 7.99
C LEU A 93 7.59 -9.65 8.40
N LEU A 94 8.57 -8.86 8.81
CA LEU A 94 9.86 -9.33 9.31
C LEU A 94 9.77 -10.18 10.58
N LEU A 95 8.87 -9.83 11.51
CA LEU A 95 8.64 -10.60 12.72
C LEU A 95 8.21 -12.04 12.42
N GLY A 96 7.65 -12.28 11.23
CA GLY A 96 7.28 -13.62 10.78
C GLY A 96 6.18 -14.24 11.63
N GLY A 97 6.03 -15.54 11.50
CA GLY A 97 5.08 -16.35 12.27
C GLY A 97 4.25 -17.28 11.38
N ASP A 98 3.69 -18.31 11.99
CA ASP A 98 2.88 -19.29 11.27
C ASP A 98 1.49 -18.73 10.99
N ALA A 99 1.02 -18.91 9.76
CA ALA A 99 -0.33 -18.55 9.37
C ALA A 99 -1.33 -19.44 10.13
N LYS A 100 -2.41 -18.84 10.63
CA LYS A 100 -3.56 -19.55 11.16
C LYS A 100 -4.69 -19.52 10.14
N ALA A 101 -5.56 -20.52 10.20
CA ALA A 101 -6.74 -20.54 9.34
C ALA A 101 -7.50 -19.20 9.41
N PRO A 102 -7.89 -18.62 8.27
CA PRO A 102 -8.60 -17.36 8.24
C PRO A 102 -9.97 -17.51 8.94
N ALA A 103 -10.35 -16.52 9.73
CA ALA A 103 -11.69 -16.47 10.30
C ALA A 103 -12.71 -16.01 9.24
N ARG A 104 -13.99 -16.28 9.40
CA ARG A 104 -15.05 -15.91 8.44
C ARG A 104 -15.03 -14.44 8.03
N TRP A 105 -14.80 -13.52 8.99
CA TRP A 105 -14.72 -12.09 8.69
C TRP A 105 -13.52 -11.72 7.79
N GLN A 106 -12.47 -12.54 7.78
CA GLN A 106 -11.30 -12.32 6.92
C GLN A 106 -11.58 -12.65 5.45
N GLY A 107 -12.56 -13.51 5.18
CA GLY A 107 -13.03 -13.77 3.82
C GLY A 107 -13.61 -12.54 3.13
N TRP A 108 -14.25 -11.66 3.88
CA TRP A 108 -14.72 -10.38 3.33
C TRP A 108 -13.56 -9.47 2.89
N LEU A 109 -12.47 -9.42 3.67
CA LEU A 109 -11.29 -8.63 3.35
C LEU A 109 -10.56 -9.12 2.08
N GLY A 110 -10.56 -10.43 1.84
CA GLY A 110 -10.01 -11.05 0.62
C GLY A 110 -11.04 -11.24 -0.49
N GLY A 111 -12.28 -10.78 -0.28
CA GLY A 111 -13.41 -11.01 -1.17
C GLY A 111 -13.42 -10.11 -2.41
N ARG A 112 -14.12 -10.58 -3.46
CA ARG A 112 -14.28 -9.86 -4.75
C ARG A 112 -14.92 -8.49 -4.59
N GLY A 113 -15.86 -8.32 -3.66
CA GLY A 113 -16.57 -7.05 -3.47
C GLY A 113 -15.61 -5.92 -3.06
N LEU A 114 -14.75 -6.17 -2.08
CA LEU A 114 -13.75 -5.21 -1.66
C LEU A 114 -12.75 -4.94 -2.79
N ALA A 115 -12.24 -5.99 -3.45
CA ALA A 115 -11.28 -5.84 -4.55
C ALA A 115 -11.87 -5.02 -5.71
N LEU A 116 -13.15 -5.23 -6.06
CA LEU A 116 -13.83 -4.46 -7.09
C LEU A 116 -13.97 -2.99 -6.69
N GLY A 117 -14.43 -2.70 -5.47
CA GLY A 117 -14.55 -1.33 -4.96
C GLY A 117 -13.22 -0.58 -4.97
N LEU A 118 -12.15 -1.22 -4.49
CA LEU A 118 -10.80 -0.65 -4.51
C LEU A 118 -10.27 -0.47 -5.95
N SER A 119 -10.60 -1.38 -6.88
CA SER A 119 -10.22 -1.25 -8.30
C SER A 119 -10.88 -0.05 -8.95
N VAL A 120 -12.17 0.17 -8.70
CA VAL A 120 -12.91 1.34 -9.22
C VAL A 120 -12.33 2.63 -8.65
N ALA A 121 -12.07 2.67 -7.34
CA ALA A 121 -11.47 3.83 -6.68
C ALA A 121 -10.07 4.13 -7.25
N ALA A 122 -9.20 3.11 -7.34
CA ALA A 122 -7.85 3.27 -7.87
C ALA A 122 -7.86 3.72 -9.33
N LEU A 123 -8.71 3.11 -10.18
CA LEU A 123 -8.85 3.50 -11.59
C LEU A 123 -9.35 4.93 -11.72
N GLY A 124 -10.32 5.34 -10.91
CA GLY A 124 -10.81 6.72 -10.88
C GLY A 124 -9.72 7.72 -10.52
N LEU A 125 -8.93 7.44 -9.47
CA LEU A 125 -7.82 8.28 -9.04
C LEU A 125 -6.71 8.39 -10.11
N VAL A 126 -6.31 7.27 -10.70
CA VAL A 126 -5.29 7.27 -11.77
C VAL A 126 -5.78 7.99 -13.01
N SER A 127 -7.04 7.76 -13.41
CA SER A 127 -7.63 8.45 -14.57
C SER A 127 -7.74 9.96 -14.33
N TRP A 128 -8.15 10.37 -13.13
CA TRP A 128 -8.20 11.78 -12.75
C TRP A 128 -6.81 12.43 -12.78
N ALA A 129 -5.81 11.79 -12.18
CA ALA A 129 -4.43 12.27 -12.21
C ALA A 129 -3.88 12.36 -13.65
N ALA A 130 -4.21 11.40 -14.52
CA ALA A 130 -3.76 11.41 -15.91
C ALA A 130 -4.39 12.53 -16.74
N VAL A 131 -5.63 12.91 -16.44
CA VAL A 131 -6.35 13.97 -17.19
C VAL A 131 -6.08 15.36 -16.63
N ALA A 132 -6.07 15.51 -15.31
CA ALA A 132 -5.99 16.81 -14.65
C ALA A 132 -4.58 17.14 -14.10
N GLY A 133 -3.72 16.13 -13.93
CA GLY A 133 -2.36 16.30 -13.40
C GLY A 133 -1.34 16.71 -14.46
N SER A 134 -0.19 17.15 -13.98
CA SER A 134 0.96 17.50 -14.80
C SER A 134 2.19 16.70 -14.36
N PRO A 135 2.77 15.84 -15.23
CA PRO A 135 3.98 15.09 -14.89
C PRO A 135 5.16 15.98 -14.48
N GLY A 136 5.27 17.16 -15.11
CA GLY A 136 6.31 18.13 -14.77
C GLY A 136 6.12 18.73 -13.39
N ALA A 137 4.89 19.15 -13.05
CA ALA A 137 4.57 19.68 -11.72
C ALA A 137 4.72 18.60 -10.63
N PHE A 138 4.26 17.38 -10.90
CA PHE A 138 4.49 16.26 -9.98
C PHE A 138 5.98 16.01 -9.73
N ALA A 139 6.81 15.99 -10.78
CA ALA A 139 8.25 15.79 -10.65
C ALA A 139 8.93 16.91 -9.85
N GLU A 140 8.46 18.14 -9.96
CA GLU A 140 8.93 19.27 -9.15
C GLU A 140 8.61 19.04 -7.68
N VAL A 141 7.34 18.78 -7.35
CA VAL A 141 6.89 18.52 -5.97
C VAL A 141 7.62 17.30 -5.38
N TRP A 142 7.78 16.22 -6.15
CA TRP A 142 8.52 15.04 -5.71
C TRP A 142 9.98 15.33 -5.35
N ARG A 143 10.65 16.29 -6.07
CA ARG A 143 12.04 16.66 -5.80
C ARG A 143 12.20 17.62 -4.63
N THR A 144 11.19 18.40 -4.32
CA THR A 144 11.27 19.50 -3.35
C THR A 144 10.56 19.21 -2.03
N GLU A 145 9.58 18.30 -2.02
CA GLU A 145 8.74 18.03 -0.86
C GLU A 145 9.03 16.66 -0.26
N GLN A 146 9.58 16.63 0.95
CA GLN A 146 9.94 15.40 1.65
C GLN A 146 8.78 14.39 1.69
N PHE A 147 7.59 14.85 2.04
CA PHE A 147 6.44 13.97 2.19
C PHE A 147 6.08 13.23 0.90
N VAL A 148 6.04 13.94 -0.24
CA VAL A 148 5.73 13.33 -1.55
C VAL A 148 6.85 12.42 -2.01
N HIS A 149 8.10 12.81 -1.77
CA HIS A 149 9.26 11.98 -2.08
C HIS A 149 9.20 10.64 -1.35
N VAL A 150 9.05 10.67 -0.02
CA VAL A 150 8.96 9.46 0.83
C VAL A 150 7.74 8.62 0.48
N MET A 151 6.58 9.27 0.27
CA MET A 151 5.35 8.58 -0.11
C MET A 151 5.46 7.85 -1.45
N ALA A 152 6.15 8.44 -2.44
CA ALA A 152 6.38 7.78 -3.72
C ALA A 152 7.28 6.54 -3.59
N HIS A 153 8.32 6.60 -2.75
CA HIS A 153 9.18 5.45 -2.48
C HIS A 153 8.46 4.38 -1.65
N ASP A 154 7.60 4.80 -0.71
CA ASP A 154 6.76 3.87 0.05
C ASP A 154 5.74 3.14 -0.85
N PHE A 155 5.18 3.83 -1.84
CA PHE A 155 4.34 3.19 -2.86
C PHE A 155 5.10 2.07 -3.59
N VAL A 156 6.34 2.33 -4.00
CA VAL A 156 7.21 1.31 -4.65
C VAL A 156 7.55 0.19 -3.67
N ALA A 157 7.84 0.50 -2.41
CA ALA A 157 8.13 -0.49 -1.38
C ALA A 157 6.94 -1.42 -1.12
N LEU A 158 5.71 -0.88 -1.04
CA LEU A 158 4.48 -1.67 -0.92
C LEU A 158 4.23 -2.52 -2.17
N TRP A 159 4.50 -1.98 -3.35
CA TRP A 159 4.43 -2.75 -4.59
C TRP A 159 5.38 -3.96 -4.58
N LEU A 160 6.67 -3.74 -4.33
CA LEU A 160 7.65 -4.84 -4.24
C LEU A 160 7.27 -5.85 -3.15
N THR A 161 6.77 -5.35 -2.01
CA THR A 161 6.27 -6.20 -0.93
C THR A 161 5.12 -7.09 -1.40
N SER A 162 4.19 -6.57 -2.19
CA SER A 162 3.06 -7.34 -2.71
C SER A 162 3.51 -8.48 -3.63
N VAL A 163 4.53 -8.23 -4.47
CA VAL A 163 5.14 -9.26 -5.33
C VAL A 163 5.74 -10.39 -4.49
N VAL A 164 6.53 -10.03 -3.48
CA VAL A 164 7.16 -11.01 -2.57
C VAL A 164 6.11 -11.82 -1.81
N VAL A 165 5.10 -11.15 -1.26
CA VAL A 165 4.02 -11.81 -0.50
C VAL A 165 3.25 -12.79 -1.37
N ALA A 166 2.82 -12.38 -2.57
CA ALA A 166 2.08 -13.25 -3.49
C ALA A 166 2.90 -14.47 -3.91
N HIS A 167 4.18 -14.28 -4.21
CA HIS A 167 5.09 -15.37 -4.53
C HIS A 167 5.28 -16.33 -3.35
N GLU A 168 5.53 -15.83 -2.13
CA GLU A 168 5.70 -16.65 -0.93
C GLU A 168 4.43 -17.42 -0.53
N GLN A 169 3.26 -16.91 -0.87
CA GLN A 169 1.99 -17.58 -0.62
C GLN A 169 1.67 -18.67 -1.66
N GLY A 170 2.49 -18.81 -2.69
CA GLY A 170 2.26 -19.76 -3.77
C GLY A 170 1.06 -19.38 -4.65
N GLU A 171 0.70 -18.11 -4.69
CA GLU A 171 -0.39 -17.66 -5.55
C GLU A 171 -0.09 -18.01 -7.01
N ARG A 172 -1.01 -18.75 -7.66
CA ARG A 172 -0.80 -19.27 -9.02
C ARG A 172 -0.46 -18.17 -10.03
N ARG A 173 -1.03 -16.99 -9.84
CA ARG A 173 -0.87 -15.84 -10.73
C ARG A 173 -0.08 -14.70 -10.07
N TRP A 174 0.86 -15.02 -9.18
CA TRP A 174 1.66 -14.04 -8.44
C TRP A 174 2.29 -12.97 -9.36
N TRP A 175 2.65 -13.32 -10.59
CA TRP A 175 3.25 -12.41 -11.55
C TRP A 175 2.32 -11.25 -11.97
N TRP A 176 0.99 -11.36 -11.74
CA TRP A 176 0.09 -10.24 -11.95
C TRP A 176 0.43 -9.07 -11.03
N THR A 177 0.95 -9.31 -9.84
CA THR A 177 1.38 -8.27 -8.91
C THR A 177 2.56 -7.44 -9.42
N ALA A 178 3.19 -7.81 -10.54
CA ALA A 178 4.13 -6.96 -11.27
C ALA A 178 3.47 -5.67 -11.79
N LEU A 179 2.13 -5.65 -11.97
CA LEU A 179 1.39 -4.41 -12.20
C LEU A 179 1.04 -3.78 -10.85
N PRO A 180 1.65 -2.61 -10.51
CA PRO A 180 1.47 -1.98 -9.20
C PRO A 180 -0.01 -1.82 -8.84
N LEU A 181 -0.39 -2.18 -7.62
CA LEU A 181 -1.72 -2.13 -7.04
C LEU A 181 -2.77 -2.95 -7.82
N PHE A 182 -2.95 -2.68 -9.11
CA PHE A 182 -3.95 -3.35 -9.95
C PHE A 182 -3.72 -4.85 -10.07
N GLY A 183 -2.47 -5.29 -10.05
CA GLY A 183 -2.15 -6.72 -10.07
C GLY A 183 -2.63 -7.45 -8.83
N VAL A 184 -2.50 -6.85 -7.65
CA VAL A 184 -3.02 -7.38 -6.38
C VAL A 184 -4.55 -7.44 -6.43
N LEU A 185 -5.19 -6.37 -6.89
CA LEU A 185 -6.64 -6.28 -7.00
C LEU A 185 -7.18 -7.30 -8.01
N ALA A 186 -6.54 -7.42 -9.18
CA ALA A 186 -6.89 -8.41 -10.20
C ALA A 186 -6.74 -9.85 -9.68
N LEU A 187 -5.68 -10.12 -8.88
CA LEU A 187 -5.47 -11.41 -8.26
C LEU A 187 -6.65 -11.76 -7.32
N ARG A 188 -7.08 -10.81 -6.48
CA ARG A 188 -8.23 -11.02 -5.56
C ARG A 188 -9.57 -11.11 -6.28
N LEU A 189 -9.73 -10.50 -7.44
CA LEU A 189 -10.91 -10.67 -8.28
C LEU A 189 -10.98 -12.07 -8.92
N ALA A 190 -9.83 -12.58 -9.37
CA ALA A 190 -9.76 -13.89 -10.01
C ALA A 190 -9.76 -15.05 -8.99
N GLU A 191 -9.05 -14.88 -7.89
CA GLU A 191 -8.82 -15.90 -6.86
C GLU A 191 -9.18 -15.32 -5.47
N PRO A 192 -10.48 -15.20 -5.15
CA PRO A 192 -10.90 -14.71 -3.84
C PRO A 192 -10.47 -15.69 -2.74
N LEU A 193 -10.29 -15.17 -1.54
CA LEU A 193 -9.95 -16.01 -0.39
C LEU A 193 -11.11 -16.95 -0.09
N ASP A 194 -10.90 -18.26 -0.30
CA ASP A 194 -11.84 -19.27 0.15
C ASP A 194 -11.72 -19.41 1.67
N VAL A 195 -12.74 -18.97 2.38
CA VAL A 195 -12.87 -19.25 3.79
C VAL A 195 -13.54 -20.61 3.88
N ALA A 196 -12.77 -21.65 4.20
CA ALA A 196 -13.34 -22.94 4.47
C ALA A 196 -14.47 -22.80 5.50
N GLU A 197 -15.61 -23.41 5.20
CA GLU A 197 -16.73 -23.48 6.14
C GLU A 197 -16.23 -24.25 7.39
N ALA A 198 -15.90 -23.50 8.43
CA ALA A 198 -15.51 -24.02 9.73
C ALA A 198 -16.71 -24.03 10.68
#